data_499c0dd82a833328ae4c0dc46e36e3c8
#
_entry.id   499c0dd82a833328ae4c0dc46e36e3c8
#
_cell.length_a   1.000
_cell.length_b   1.000
_cell.length_c   1.000
_cell.angle_alpha   90.00
_cell.angle_beta   90.00
_cell.angle_gamma   90.00
#
_symmetry.space_group_name_H-M   'P 1'
#
loop_
_entity.id
_entity.type
_entity.pdbx_description
1 polymer ?
#
loop_
_entity_poly.entity_id
_entity_poly.type
_entity_poly.pdbx_seq_one_letter_code
_entity_poly.pdbx_strand_id
1 'polypeptide(L)'
;MRPTIAIVMLAAAALAGCGAGGAAADSSQLSQYVASGAASSAPSPSGGSGSAPTCFTAADVKSTMGIDVVDLTGGMRKYGTFWNCGYVPTDTTTYRGASVQLTVSSAAEADETFKRLTFAMRIARGPTAQPDVLQIGDRAMAYDTPSGAVAAAVTGDRLYVVETMYGTAGQNFTDKKDPTIELLRKMTGG
;
A
#
# COMPACT_ATOMS: atom_id res chain seq x y z
N MET A 1 -57.89 -17.76 -9.64
CA MET A 1 -57.73 -16.93 -8.46
C MET A 1 -56.39 -16.19 -8.61
N ARG A 2 -56.46 -14.89 -8.84
CA ARG A 2 -55.24 -14.03 -8.98
C ARG A 2 -55.09 -13.20 -7.71
N PRO A 3 -53.94 -13.16 -7.06
CA PRO A 3 -53.70 -12.23 -5.97
C PRO A 3 -53.22 -10.88 -6.52
N THR A 4 -53.88 -9.84 -6.06
CA THR A 4 -53.65 -8.43 -6.33
C THR A 4 -52.47 -7.97 -5.42
N ILE A 5 -51.40 -7.48 -6.05
CA ILE A 5 -50.26 -6.91 -5.33
C ILE A 5 -50.54 -5.42 -5.18
N ALA A 6 -50.66 -4.97 -3.95
CA ALA A 6 -50.78 -3.57 -3.57
C ALA A 6 -49.40 -2.91 -3.57
N ILE A 7 -49.22 -1.89 -4.42
CA ILE A 7 -48.03 -1.06 -4.44
C ILE A 7 -48.23 0.07 -3.42
N VAL A 8 -47.40 0.07 -2.37
CA VAL A 8 -47.29 1.18 -1.43
C VAL A 8 -46.24 2.14 -1.93
N MET A 9 -46.71 3.31 -2.39
CA MET A 9 -45.86 4.45 -2.70
C MET A 9 -45.50 5.18 -1.39
N LEU A 10 -44.21 5.19 -1.04
CA LEU A 10 -43.69 6.04 0.03
C LEU A 10 -43.16 7.34 -0.60
N ALA A 11 -43.71 8.46 -0.15
CA ALA A 11 -43.37 9.79 -0.60
C ALA A 11 -41.97 10.20 -0.16
N ALA A 12 -41.20 10.71 -1.12
CA ALA A 12 -39.89 11.35 -0.88
C ALA A 12 -40.11 12.78 -0.36
N ALA A 13 -39.58 13.10 0.82
CA ALA A 13 -39.44 14.47 1.29
C ALA A 13 -38.17 15.10 0.68
N ALA A 14 -38.37 16.15 -0.11
CA ALA A 14 -37.32 16.99 -0.64
C ALA A 14 -36.74 17.88 0.46
N LEU A 15 -35.41 17.77 0.71
CA LEU A 15 -34.66 18.83 1.36
C LEU A 15 -33.79 19.51 0.32
N ALA A 16 -34.23 20.70 -0.07
CA ALA A 16 -33.46 21.64 -0.86
C ALA A 16 -32.30 22.18 -0.01
N GLY A 17 -31.07 21.90 -0.42
CA GLY A 17 -29.85 22.50 0.11
C GLY A 17 -28.98 22.91 -1.06
N CYS A 18 -28.88 24.21 -1.33
CA CYS A 18 -28.01 24.82 -2.32
C CYS A 18 -26.55 24.50 -2.10
N GLY A 19 -25.84 24.16 -3.17
CA GLY A 19 -24.39 24.05 -3.18
C GLY A 19 -23.90 23.59 -4.56
N ALA A 20 -23.91 24.52 -5.53
CA ALA A 20 -23.22 24.32 -6.79
C ALA A 20 -21.71 24.22 -6.55
N GLY A 21 -21.12 23.17 -7.01
CA GLY A 21 -19.65 22.96 -6.96
C GLY A 21 -19.31 21.57 -7.48
N GLY A 22 -19.32 21.40 -8.80
CA GLY A 22 -18.73 20.25 -9.45
C GLY A 22 -17.22 20.28 -9.24
N ALA A 23 -16.72 19.58 -8.24
CA ALA A 23 -15.30 19.34 -8.09
C ALA A 23 -14.99 18.00 -8.77
N ALA A 24 -14.41 18.08 -9.98
CA ALA A 24 -13.58 17.01 -10.49
C ALA A 24 -12.56 16.66 -9.39
N ALA A 25 -12.50 15.39 -8.99
CA ALA A 25 -11.50 14.92 -8.05
C ALA A 25 -10.13 15.11 -8.68
N ASP A 26 -9.50 16.21 -8.34
CA ASP A 26 -8.16 16.58 -8.77
C ASP A 26 -7.17 15.70 -8.03
N SER A 27 -6.45 14.88 -8.80
CA SER A 27 -5.38 13.99 -8.31
C SER A 27 -4.19 14.73 -7.67
N SER A 28 -4.26 16.04 -7.58
CA SER A 28 -3.29 16.91 -6.89
C SER A 28 -3.39 16.89 -5.35
N GLN A 29 -4.43 16.30 -4.77
CA GLN A 29 -4.59 16.29 -3.30
C GLN A 29 -3.66 15.29 -2.59
N LEU A 30 -3.16 14.26 -3.27
CA LEU A 30 -2.19 13.33 -2.68
C LEU A 30 -0.80 13.97 -2.48
N SER A 31 -0.45 14.98 -3.28
CA SER A 31 0.81 15.71 -3.10
C SER A 31 0.80 16.70 -1.93
N GLN A 32 -0.34 17.13 -1.45
CA GLN A 32 -0.42 18.12 -0.35
C GLN A 32 -0.35 17.48 1.05
N TYR A 33 -0.62 16.18 1.17
CA TYR A 33 -0.51 15.50 2.47
C TYR A 33 0.94 15.27 2.93
N VAL A 34 1.90 15.42 2.03
CA VAL A 34 3.34 15.26 2.31
C VAL A 34 4.00 16.61 2.74
N ALA A 35 3.33 17.75 2.50
CA ALA A 35 3.95 19.06 2.68
C ALA A 35 3.60 19.81 3.99
N SER A 36 2.74 19.27 4.85
CA SER A 36 2.27 19.96 6.07
C SER A 36 2.75 19.33 7.38
N GLY A 37 3.92 18.70 7.38
CA GLY A 37 4.63 18.31 8.59
C GLY A 37 5.46 19.49 9.13
N ALA A 38 4.82 20.38 9.91
CA ALA A 38 5.54 21.43 10.64
C ALA A 38 6.61 20.79 11.53
N ALA A 39 7.84 21.30 11.41
CA ALA A 39 8.98 20.92 12.22
C ALA A 39 8.66 21.13 13.73
N SER A 40 8.31 20.05 14.41
CA SER A 40 8.35 19.99 15.86
C SER A 40 9.63 19.24 16.22
N SER A 41 10.58 19.96 16.80
CA SER A 41 11.83 19.41 17.31
C SER A 41 11.55 18.54 18.54
N ALA A 42 11.23 17.26 18.28
CA ALA A 42 11.25 16.22 19.30
C ALA A 42 12.66 15.62 19.38
N PRO A 43 13.15 15.25 20.59
CA PRO A 43 14.49 14.71 20.76
C PRO A 43 14.66 13.44 19.95
N SER A 44 15.72 13.39 19.13
CA SER A 44 16.11 12.18 18.38
C SER A 44 16.33 11.03 19.36
N PRO A 45 15.60 9.91 19.25
CA PRO A 45 16.01 8.71 19.94
C PRO A 45 17.32 8.24 19.30
N SER A 46 18.36 8.16 20.12
CA SER A 46 19.63 7.53 19.77
C SER A 46 19.39 6.04 19.56
N GLY A 47 19.07 5.64 18.36
CA GLY A 47 18.79 4.25 17.98
C GLY A 47 19.66 3.83 16.83
N GLY A 48 20.64 2.96 17.12
CA GLY A 48 21.28 2.03 16.21
C GLY A 48 21.96 2.63 14.97
N SER A 49 23.28 2.67 14.94
CA SER A 49 24.11 2.96 13.76
C SER A 49 24.08 1.79 12.75
N GLY A 50 22.88 1.37 12.34
CA GLY A 50 22.73 0.50 11.18
C GLY A 50 22.86 1.29 9.90
N SER A 51 23.60 0.80 8.91
CA SER A 51 23.64 1.38 7.57
C SER A 51 22.22 1.56 7.02
N ALA A 52 21.99 2.65 6.26
CA ALA A 52 20.71 2.84 5.61
C ALA A 52 20.33 1.59 4.79
N PRO A 53 19.06 1.14 4.83
CA PRO A 53 18.63 0.04 3.98
C PRO A 53 18.78 0.44 2.50
N THR A 54 18.93 -0.55 1.62
CA THR A 54 18.99 -0.33 0.17
C THR A 54 17.60 -0.43 -0.45
N CYS A 55 17.38 0.29 -1.55
CA CYS A 55 16.19 0.10 -2.40
C CYS A 55 16.35 -1.12 -3.32
N PHE A 56 15.25 -1.60 -3.89
CA PHE A 56 15.31 -2.38 -5.12
C PHE A 56 16.00 -1.57 -6.23
N THR A 57 16.52 -2.25 -7.23
CA THR A 57 16.80 -1.59 -8.50
C THR A 57 15.55 -1.61 -9.40
N ALA A 58 15.47 -0.70 -10.38
CA ALA A 58 14.42 -0.78 -11.39
C ALA A 58 14.45 -2.12 -12.16
N ALA A 59 15.64 -2.71 -12.31
CA ALA A 59 15.83 -4.02 -12.90
C ALA A 59 15.25 -5.15 -12.03
N ASP A 60 15.34 -5.05 -10.70
CA ASP A 60 14.70 -6.00 -9.78
C ASP A 60 13.19 -5.97 -9.92
N VAL A 61 12.60 -4.77 -9.93
CA VAL A 61 11.16 -4.61 -10.11
C VAL A 61 10.74 -5.16 -11.47
N LYS A 62 11.46 -4.81 -12.56
CA LYS A 62 11.17 -5.32 -13.91
C LYS A 62 11.24 -6.85 -13.97
N SER A 63 12.31 -7.45 -13.44
CA SER A 63 12.50 -8.90 -13.48
C SER A 63 11.44 -9.67 -12.69
N THR A 64 10.94 -9.08 -11.61
CA THR A 64 9.96 -9.71 -10.71
C THR A 64 8.52 -9.41 -11.12
N MET A 65 8.22 -8.16 -11.49
CA MET A 65 6.86 -7.70 -11.78
C MET A 65 6.51 -7.72 -13.28
N GLY A 66 7.52 -7.82 -14.16
CA GLY A 66 7.35 -7.72 -15.60
C GLY A 66 7.01 -6.31 -16.10
N ILE A 67 7.25 -5.28 -15.29
CA ILE A 67 6.88 -3.89 -15.55
C ILE A 67 8.13 -3.01 -15.52
N ASP A 68 8.33 -2.21 -16.56
CA ASP A 68 9.38 -1.19 -16.57
C ASP A 68 8.99 -0.04 -15.66
N VAL A 69 9.88 0.31 -14.73
CA VAL A 69 9.62 1.34 -13.72
C VAL A 69 10.75 2.37 -13.65
N VAL A 70 10.42 3.54 -13.12
CA VAL A 70 11.38 4.56 -12.69
C VAL A 70 11.31 4.75 -11.18
N ASP A 71 12.46 4.97 -10.56
CA ASP A 71 12.57 5.32 -9.15
C ASP A 71 12.15 6.79 -8.95
N LEU A 72 11.03 7.01 -8.24
CA LEU A 72 10.53 8.35 -7.93
C LEU A 72 11.29 9.02 -6.80
N THR A 73 11.88 8.23 -5.91
CA THR A 73 12.53 8.75 -4.71
C THR A 73 14.00 9.09 -4.94
N GLY A 74 14.59 8.58 -6.01
CA GLY A 74 16.03 8.68 -6.28
C GLY A 74 16.83 7.94 -5.21
N GLY A 75 16.38 6.77 -4.82
CA GLY A 75 16.95 5.94 -3.79
C GLY A 75 16.19 5.97 -2.46
N MET A 76 16.78 5.36 -1.43
CA MET A 76 16.19 5.27 -0.09
C MET A 76 16.12 6.65 0.57
N ARG A 77 14.93 7.08 0.94
CA ARG A 77 14.69 8.34 1.66
C ARG A 77 14.15 8.10 3.06
N LYS A 78 14.66 8.85 4.02
CA LYS A 78 14.22 8.80 5.41
C LYS A 78 13.08 9.79 5.66
N TYR A 79 11.98 9.27 6.26
CA TYR A 79 10.83 10.05 6.68
C TYR A 79 10.54 9.75 8.16
N GLY A 80 10.96 10.63 9.05
CA GLY A 80 10.78 10.40 10.49
C GLY A 80 11.47 9.11 10.96
N THR A 81 10.67 8.13 11.38
CA THR A 81 11.14 6.83 11.92
C THR A 81 11.32 5.74 10.86
N PHE A 82 10.90 5.96 9.62
CA PHE A 82 10.97 4.95 8.56
C PHE A 82 11.73 5.45 7.33
N TRP A 83 12.13 4.49 6.50
CA TRP A 83 12.73 4.70 5.20
C TRP A 83 11.77 4.26 4.11
N ASN A 84 11.80 4.91 2.95
CA ASN A 84 10.92 4.60 1.83
C ASN A 84 11.64 4.68 0.48
N CYS A 85 11.28 3.76 -0.42
CA CYS A 85 11.54 3.83 -1.85
C CYS A 85 10.22 3.70 -2.60
N GLY A 86 10.07 4.44 -3.69
CA GLY A 86 8.88 4.40 -4.52
C GLY A 86 9.20 4.30 -6.00
N TYR A 87 8.44 3.47 -6.71
CA TYR A 87 8.58 3.23 -8.14
C TYR A 87 7.25 3.39 -8.83
N VAL A 88 7.27 3.95 -10.02
CA VAL A 88 6.10 4.02 -10.91
C VAL A 88 6.45 3.48 -12.28
N PRO A 89 5.48 2.89 -13.00
CA PRO A 89 5.69 2.43 -14.35
C PRO A 89 6.12 3.57 -15.30
N THR A 90 6.99 3.24 -16.25
CA THR A 90 7.34 4.16 -17.36
C THR A 90 6.16 4.34 -18.32
N ASP A 91 5.37 3.28 -18.53
CA ASP A 91 4.11 3.35 -19.29
C ASP A 91 2.95 3.66 -18.34
N THR A 92 2.68 4.94 -18.16
CA THR A 92 1.59 5.44 -17.31
C THR A 92 0.21 5.33 -17.99
N THR A 93 0.15 4.97 -19.26
CA THR A 93 -1.09 4.77 -19.99
C THR A 93 -1.68 3.40 -19.67
N THR A 94 -0.88 2.35 -19.84
CA THR A 94 -1.28 0.97 -19.54
C THR A 94 -1.38 0.72 -18.04
N TYR A 95 -0.45 1.27 -17.25
CA TYR A 95 -0.36 1.04 -15.80
C TYR A 95 -0.72 2.27 -14.98
N ARG A 96 -1.80 2.96 -15.37
CA ARG A 96 -2.24 4.19 -14.71
C ARG A 96 -2.51 3.96 -13.21
N GLY A 97 -1.81 4.72 -12.37
CA GLY A 97 -1.93 4.63 -10.91
C GLY A 97 -1.24 3.42 -10.29
N ALA A 98 -0.49 2.64 -11.08
CA ALA A 98 0.34 1.58 -10.53
C ALA A 98 1.56 2.15 -9.80
N SER A 99 1.98 1.46 -8.74
CA SER A 99 3.20 1.79 -8.00
C SER A 99 3.74 0.58 -7.25
N VAL A 100 5.03 0.60 -6.96
CA VAL A 100 5.68 -0.32 -6.02
C VAL A 100 6.35 0.52 -4.95
N GLN A 101 6.09 0.20 -3.69
CA GLN A 101 6.69 0.89 -2.55
C GLN A 101 7.37 -0.10 -1.62
N LEU A 102 8.55 0.28 -1.13
CA LEU A 102 9.23 -0.38 -0.03
C LEU A 102 9.30 0.59 1.14
N THR A 103 8.78 0.17 2.28
CA THR A 103 8.95 0.86 3.56
C THR A 103 9.80 0.01 4.48
N VAL A 104 10.80 0.60 5.11
CA VAL A 104 11.65 -0.04 6.11
C VAL A 104 11.62 0.75 7.40
N SER A 105 11.25 0.10 8.49
CA SER A 105 11.22 0.70 9.83
C SER A 105 11.87 -0.21 10.88
N SER A 106 11.82 0.18 12.14
CA SER A 106 12.31 -0.65 13.25
C SER A 106 11.42 -1.87 13.46
N ALA A 107 12.03 -3.02 13.77
CA ALA A 107 11.29 -4.21 14.18
C ALA A 107 10.40 -3.98 15.42
N ALA A 108 10.71 -2.98 16.25
CA ALA A 108 9.87 -2.60 17.38
C ALA A 108 8.47 -2.12 16.96
N GLU A 109 8.29 -1.66 15.73
CA GLU A 109 7.00 -1.24 15.17
C GLU A 109 6.20 -2.40 14.56
N ALA A 110 6.77 -3.61 14.54
CA ALA A 110 6.20 -4.74 13.81
C ALA A 110 4.80 -5.11 14.29
N ASP A 111 4.58 -5.26 15.61
CA ASP A 111 3.29 -5.71 16.14
C ASP A 111 2.15 -4.77 15.76
N GLU A 112 2.36 -3.46 15.87
CA GLU A 112 1.37 -2.48 15.50
C GLU A 112 1.15 -2.45 13.97
N THR A 113 2.22 -2.55 13.20
CA THR A 113 2.14 -2.59 11.74
C THR A 113 1.40 -3.86 11.27
N PHE A 114 1.72 -5.05 11.79
CA PHE A 114 1.02 -6.28 11.42
C PHE A 114 -0.46 -6.24 11.80
N LYS A 115 -0.83 -5.67 12.97
CA LYS A 115 -2.23 -5.44 13.35
C LYS A 115 -2.94 -4.53 12.36
N ARG A 116 -2.32 -3.40 12.00
CA ARG A 116 -2.86 -2.44 11.04
C ARG A 116 -3.04 -3.05 9.65
N LEU A 117 -2.04 -3.78 9.14
CA LEU A 117 -2.13 -4.46 7.86
C LEU A 117 -3.23 -5.53 7.86
N THR A 118 -3.34 -6.32 8.94
CA THR A 118 -4.41 -7.33 9.09
C THR A 118 -5.79 -6.66 9.12
N PHE A 119 -5.92 -5.54 9.79
CA PHE A 119 -7.17 -4.77 9.84
C PHE A 119 -7.53 -4.23 8.45
N ALA A 120 -6.57 -3.62 7.73
CA ALA A 120 -6.76 -3.14 6.36
C ALA A 120 -7.20 -4.27 5.41
N MET A 121 -6.57 -5.44 5.51
CA MET A 121 -6.96 -6.63 4.75
C MET A 121 -8.41 -7.04 5.04
N ARG A 122 -8.83 -7.07 6.31
CA ARG A 122 -10.20 -7.43 6.70
C ARG A 122 -11.24 -6.44 6.19
N ILE A 123 -10.90 -5.15 6.13
CA ILE A 123 -11.76 -4.16 5.48
C ILE A 123 -11.89 -4.47 3.98
N ALA A 124 -10.81 -4.80 3.31
CA ALA A 124 -10.79 -5.01 1.87
C ALA A 124 -11.41 -6.36 1.44
N ARG A 125 -11.26 -7.43 2.24
CA ARG A 125 -11.61 -8.81 1.89
C ARG A 125 -12.67 -9.47 2.78
N GLY A 126 -13.10 -8.79 3.82
CA GLY A 126 -14.09 -9.28 4.77
C GLY A 126 -13.50 -9.67 6.14
N PRO A 127 -14.34 -9.68 7.19
CA PRO A 127 -13.89 -9.77 8.59
C PRO A 127 -13.20 -11.08 8.95
N THR A 128 -13.47 -12.16 8.21
CA THR A 128 -12.87 -13.49 8.43
C THR A 128 -11.59 -13.72 7.64
N ALA A 129 -11.19 -12.78 6.77
CA ALA A 129 -9.98 -12.91 5.97
C ALA A 129 -8.75 -13.02 6.87
N GLN A 130 -7.82 -13.91 6.49
CA GLN A 130 -6.54 -14.11 7.15
C GLN A 130 -5.42 -13.86 6.12
N PRO A 131 -4.30 -13.27 6.54
CA PRO A 131 -3.13 -13.16 5.68
C PRO A 131 -2.46 -14.54 5.54
N ASP A 132 -1.75 -14.72 4.43
CA ASP A 132 -0.85 -15.84 4.28
C ASP A 132 0.36 -15.67 5.20
N VAL A 133 0.67 -16.67 5.99
CA VAL A 133 1.89 -16.68 6.81
C VAL A 133 3.04 -17.18 5.94
N LEU A 134 4.12 -16.42 5.91
CA LEU A 134 5.29 -16.71 5.09
C LEU A 134 6.46 -17.18 5.95
N GLN A 135 7.34 -17.99 5.36
CA GLN A 135 8.62 -18.41 5.95
C GLN A 135 9.74 -17.47 5.45
N ILE A 136 9.70 -16.21 5.90
CA ILE A 136 10.68 -15.17 5.57
C ILE A 136 11.05 -14.44 6.86
N GLY A 137 12.34 -14.39 7.19
CA GLY A 137 12.81 -13.75 8.42
C GLY A 137 12.22 -14.37 9.69
N ASP A 138 12.06 -13.55 10.71
CA ASP A 138 11.54 -13.96 12.01
C ASP A 138 10.00 -14.07 12.03
N ARG A 139 9.34 -13.26 11.22
CA ARG A 139 7.88 -13.22 11.08
C ARG A 139 7.52 -12.54 9.76
N ALA A 140 6.64 -13.17 8.97
CA ALA A 140 6.19 -12.55 7.73
C ALA A 140 4.74 -12.91 7.39
N MET A 141 4.12 -12.03 6.60
CA MET A 141 2.78 -12.23 6.04
C MET A 141 2.63 -11.57 4.68
N ALA A 142 1.66 -12.06 3.90
CA ALA A 142 1.21 -11.39 2.69
C ALA A 142 -0.29 -11.51 2.49
N TYR A 143 -0.86 -10.61 1.70
CA TYR A 143 -2.25 -10.68 1.27
C TYR A 143 -2.47 -9.86 0.00
N ASP A 144 -3.50 -10.24 -0.77
CA ASP A 144 -3.98 -9.45 -1.90
C ASP A 144 -4.91 -8.34 -1.43
N THR A 145 -4.88 -7.23 -2.13
CA THR A 145 -5.87 -6.15 -2.05
C THR A 145 -6.67 -6.08 -3.36
N PRO A 146 -7.80 -5.38 -3.41
CA PRO A 146 -8.53 -5.19 -4.67
C PRO A 146 -7.69 -4.51 -5.77
N SER A 147 -6.64 -3.81 -5.42
CA SER A 147 -5.80 -3.04 -6.36
C SER A 147 -4.33 -3.44 -6.37
N GLY A 148 -3.95 -4.53 -5.68
CA GLY A 148 -2.54 -4.94 -5.62
C GLY A 148 -2.28 -6.02 -4.59
N ALA A 149 -1.11 -5.97 -3.94
CA ALA A 149 -0.73 -6.88 -2.87
C ALA A 149 0.16 -6.18 -1.83
N VAL A 150 0.19 -6.75 -0.64
CA VAL A 150 1.06 -6.32 0.46
C VAL A 150 1.81 -7.54 0.98
N ALA A 151 3.12 -7.40 1.19
CA ALA A 151 3.94 -8.38 1.88
C ALA A 151 4.82 -7.67 2.92
N ALA A 152 4.92 -8.25 4.11
CA ALA A 152 5.69 -7.69 5.20
C ALA A 152 6.52 -8.76 5.92
N ALA A 153 7.75 -8.43 6.32
CA ALA A 153 8.60 -9.31 7.09
C ALA A 153 9.44 -8.55 8.12
N VAL A 154 9.67 -9.20 9.25
CA VAL A 154 10.67 -8.81 10.24
C VAL A 154 11.91 -9.64 10.01
N THR A 155 13.06 -9.00 9.89
CA THR A 155 14.36 -9.65 9.80
C THR A 155 15.35 -8.87 10.67
N GLY A 156 15.81 -9.50 11.75
CA GLY A 156 16.67 -8.85 12.73
C GLY A 156 16.00 -7.64 13.38
N ASP A 157 16.63 -6.48 13.29
CA ASP A 157 16.16 -5.22 13.89
C ASP A 157 15.23 -4.40 12.97
N ARG A 158 14.84 -4.95 11.81
CA ARG A 158 14.08 -4.23 10.77
C ARG A 158 12.77 -4.91 10.41
N LEU A 159 11.79 -4.06 10.14
CA LEU A 159 10.53 -4.40 9.50
C LEU A 159 10.54 -3.88 8.07
N TYR A 160 10.31 -4.77 7.12
CA TYR A 160 10.17 -4.47 5.70
C TYR A 160 8.71 -4.63 5.29
N VAL A 161 8.18 -3.67 4.56
CA VAL A 161 6.83 -3.73 3.98
C VAL A 161 6.94 -3.38 2.50
N VAL A 162 6.53 -4.29 1.64
CA VAL A 162 6.41 -4.10 0.19
C VAL A 162 4.94 -4.00 -0.16
N GLU A 163 4.56 -2.90 -0.78
CA GLU A 163 3.22 -2.65 -1.29
C GLU A 163 3.27 -2.49 -2.80
N THR A 164 2.44 -3.23 -3.51
CA THR A 164 2.25 -3.09 -4.94
C THR A 164 0.83 -2.64 -5.22
N MET A 165 0.67 -1.61 -6.04
CA MET A 165 -0.62 -1.13 -6.51
C MET A 165 -0.67 -1.21 -8.03
N TYR A 166 -1.83 -1.57 -8.56
CA TYR A 166 -2.13 -1.63 -10.00
C TYR A 166 -3.37 -0.80 -10.26
N GLY A 167 -3.18 0.34 -10.87
CA GLY A 167 -4.19 1.40 -10.92
C GLY A 167 -5.33 1.22 -11.91
N THR A 168 -5.43 0.13 -12.67
CA THR A 168 -6.50 -0.02 -13.67
C THR A 168 -7.60 -0.94 -13.14
N ALA A 169 -8.78 -0.39 -12.93
CA ALA A 169 -9.97 -1.19 -12.63
C ALA A 169 -10.22 -2.21 -13.74
N GLY A 170 -10.31 -3.49 -13.38
CA GLY A 170 -10.65 -4.58 -14.31
C GLY A 170 -9.54 -5.58 -14.61
N GLN A 171 -8.29 -5.33 -14.21
CA GLN A 171 -7.27 -6.39 -14.25
C GLN A 171 -7.40 -7.29 -13.02
N ASN A 172 -7.34 -8.60 -13.23
CA ASN A 172 -7.35 -9.56 -12.13
C ASN A 172 -5.96 -9.57 -11.47
N PHE A 173 -5.84 -8.99 -10.27
CA PHE A 173 -4.56 -8.80 -9.58
C PHE A 173 -4.17 -9.95 -8.66
N THR A 174 -4.90 -11.06 -8.67
CA THR A 174 -4.59 -12.24 -7.84
C THR A 174 -3.20 -12.82 -8.11
N ASP A 175 -2.67 -12.59 -9.31
CA ASP A 175 -1.35 -13.09 -9.70
C ASP A 175 -0.18 -12.19 -9.22
N LYS A 176 -0.44 -11.15 -8.44
CA LYS A 176 0.57 -10.15 -8.06
C LYS A 176 1.09 -10.30 -6.64
N LYS A 177 0.48 -11.15 -5.84
CA LYS A 177 0.97 -11.46 -4.49
C LYS A 177 2.34 -12.16 -4.54
N ASP A 178 2.51 -13.16 -5.41
CA ASP A 178 3.78 -13.88 -5.52
C ASP A 178 4.95 -12.98 -5.94
N PRO A 179 4.84 -12.12 -6.97
CA PRO A 179 5.86 -11.11 -7.27
C PRO A 179 6.14 -10.15 -6.11
N THR A 180 5.12 -9.75 -5.33
CA THR A 180 5.31 -8.88 -4.16
C THR A 180 6.11 -9.61 -3.07
N ILE A 181 5.82 -10.89 -2.83
CA ILE A 181 6.56 -11.75 -1.91
C ILE A 181 8.01 -11.91 -2.38
N GLU A 182 8.24 -12.09 -3.68
CA GLU A 182 9.58 -12.24 -4.24
C GLU A 182 10.41 -10.95 -4.07
N LEU A 183 9.81 -9.78 -4.26
CA LEU A 183 10.47 -8.51 -3.93
C LEU A 183 10.84 -8.44 -2.45
N LEU A 184 9.94 -8.86 -1.55
CA LEU A 184 10.23 -8.91 -0.12
C LEU A 184 11.41 -9.84 0.19
N ARG A 185 11.49 -11.04 -0.42
CA ARG A 185 12.62 -11.97 -0.25
C ARG A 185 13.94 -11.33 -0.68
N LYS A 186 13.98 -10.65 -1.81
CA LYS A 186 15.19 -9.94 -2.26
C LYS A 186 15.69 -8.92 -1.24
N MET A 187 14.79 -8.30 -0.48
CA MET A 187 15.16 -7.32 0.55
C MET A 187 15.63 -7.94 1.86
N THR A 188 15.13 -9.11 2.18
CA THR A 188 15.42 -9.79 3.45
C THR A 188 16.56 -10.81 3.36
N GLY A 189 17.07 -11.06 2.16
CA GLY A 189 18.17 -12.00 1.92
C GLY A 189 17.75 -13.47 2.03
N GLY A 190 16.45 -13.76 1.85
CA GLY A 190 15.88 -15.11 1.85
C GLY A 190 15.80 -15.74 0.46
#